data_d46b7a668a6d7510188af7dd97d3850b
#
_entry.id   d46b7a668a6d7510188af7dd97d3850b
#
_cell.length_a   1.000
_cell.length_b   1.000
_cell.length_c   1.000
_cell.angle_alpha   90.00
_cell.angle_beta   90.00
_cell.angle_gamma   90.00
#
_symmetry.space_group_name_H-M   'P 1'
#
loop_
_entity.id
_entity.type
_entity.pdbx_description
1 polymer ?
#
loop_
_entity_poly.entity_id
_entity_poly.type
_entity_poly.pdbx_seq_one_letter_code
_entity_poly.pdbx_strand_id
1 'polypeptide(L)'
;LWTGRQEGSPCHAKLTLCLSLLERSLEKAVEIGGEWLYDTVLTGAAAEAAYARVVSQLKLRMEQLFIQQGNEFASTRARAHYYVEGAADEACTGVSYYHFLCNLLEKADWAALGAKLDAVRSRVLQTAALTVSLHGSEDALERLRTLLPKSRFAAAQRTPAQPYTQPLTPPVNEAFIIDGGVNYDVLAW
;
A
#
# COMPACT_ATOMS: atom_id res chain seq x y z
N LEU A 1 -6.03 0.29 4.46
CA LEU A 1 -7.48 0.11 4.68
C LEU A 1 -8.22 1.37 4.22
N TRP A 2 -9.10 1.21 3.27
CA TRP A 2 -9.93 2.26 2.71
C TRP A 2 -11.29 2.24 3.42
N THR A 3 -11.90 3.40 3.62
CA THR A 3 -13.15 3.53 4.38
C THR A 3 -14.14 4.46 3.69
N GLY A 4 -14.42 4.28 2.44
CA GLY A 4 -15.41 5.06 1.72
C GLY A 4 -16.22 4.19 0.79
N ARG A 5 -17.55 4.15 0.96
CA ARG A 5 -18.45 3.24 0.23
C ARG A 5 -19.28 3.89 -0.87
N GLN A 6 -19.26 5.21 -0.97
CA GLN A 6 -20.09 5.95 -1.93
C GLN A 6 -19.23 6.92 -2.73
N GLU A 7 -19.66 7.22 -3.95
CA GLU A 7 -19.04 8.28 -4.75
C GLU A 7 -18.94 9.59 -3.97
N GLY A 8 -17.76 10.22 -4.00
CA GLY A 8 -17.50 11.43 -3.23
C GLY A 8 -17.20 11.22 -1.74
N SER A 9 -17.29 9.99 -1.23
CA SER A 9 -16.88 9.69 0.15
C SER A 9 -15.37 9.86 0.31
N PRO A 10 -14.90 10.41 1.45
CA PRO A 10 -13.46 10.54 1.69
C PRO A 10 -12.81 9.18 1.89
N CYS A 11 -11.69 8.96 1.23
CA CYS A 11 -10.80 7.83 1.46
C CYS A 11 -9.75 8.21 2.50
N HIS A 12 -9.42 7.26 3.35
CA HIS A 12 -8.31 7.37 4.30
C HIS A 12 -7.23 6.36 3.93
N ALA A 13 -6.32 6.77 3.06
CA ALA A 13 -5.15 5.97 2.74
C ALA A 13 -4.26 5.84 3.96
N LYS A 14 -3.89 4.60 4.33
CA LYS A 14 -3.03 4.30 5.47
C LYS A 14 -1.84 3.47 5.03
N LEU A 15 -0.64 3.88 5.42
CA LEU A 15 0.52 3.01 5.39
C LEU A 15 0.49 2.16 6.66
N THR A 16 0.41 0.85 6.52
CA THR A 16 0.40 -0.08 7.65
C THR A 16 1.69 -0.86 7.69
N LEU A 17 2.38 -0.81 8.82
CA LEU A 17 3.51 -1.66 9.13
C LEU A 17 3.05 -2.73 10.11
N CYS A 18 3.08 -4.00 9.69
CA CYS A 18 2.72 -5.13 10.52
C CYS A 18 3.96 -5.94 10.89
N LEU A 19 4.14 -6.19 12.18
CA LEU A 19 5.23 -6.98 12.71
C LEU A 19 4.66 -8.13 13.55
N SER A 20 5.08 -9.36 13.26
CA SER A 20 4.80 -10.53 14.09
C SER A 20 6.06 -10.89 14.87
N LEU A 21 5.97 -10.92 16.19
CA LEU A 21 7.14 -11.06 17.06
C LEU A 21 6.81 -11.79 18.36
N LEU A 22 7.85 -12.23 19.04
CA LEU A 22 7.74 -12.67 20.42
C LEU A 22 7.73 -11.46 21.34
N GLU A 23 6.94 -11.47 22.41
CA GLU A 23 6.79 -10.35 23.33
C GLU A 23 8.12 -9.84 23.91
N ARG A 24 9.07 -10.74 24.16
CA ARG A 24 10.44 -10.39 24.61
C ARG A 24 11.21 -9.50 23.63
N SER A 25 10.78 -9.44 22.37
CA SER A 25 11.43 -8.68 21.29
C SER A 25 10.71 -7.38 20.93
N LEU A 26 9.78 -6.94 21.78
CA LEU A 26 8.92 -5.77 21.51
C LEU A 26 9.74 -4.49 21.31
N GLU A 27 10.74 -4.24 22.14
CA GLU A 27 11.63 -3.08 22.04
C GLU A 27 12.36 -3.06 20.69
N LYS A 28 12.92 -4.22 20.31
CA LYS A 28 13.62 -4.36 19.05
C LYS A 28 12.69 -4.20 17.83
N ALA A 29 11.45 -4.65 17.94
CA ALA A 29 10.46 -4.47 16.88
C ALA A 29 10.10 -3.00 16.68
N VAL A 30 9.95 -2.23 17.75
CA VAL A 30 9.71 -0.77 17.68
C VAL A 30 10.92 -0.05 17.07
N GLU A 31 12.14 -0.45 17.42
CA GLU A 31 13.37 0.07 16.83
C GLU A 31 13.44 -0.21 15.31
N ILE A 32 13.28 -1.47 14.90
CA ILE A 32 13.29 -1.89 13.50
C ILE A 32 12.19 -1.18 12.70
N GLY A 33 10.98 -1.06 13.26
CA GLY A 33 9.90 -0.31 12.62
C GLY A 33 10.26 1.15 12.40
N GLY A 34 10.96 1.76 13.36
CA GLY A 34 11.51 3.10 13.22
C GLY A 34 12.57 3.19 12.12
N GLU A 35 13.54 2.27 12.09
CA GLU A 35 14.56 2.19 11.05
C GLU A 35 13.93 2.06 9.65
N TRP A 36 12.93 1.19 9.47
CA TRP A 36 12.27 1.00 8.18
C TRP A 36 11.57 2.26 7.70
N LEU A 37 10.88 2.98 8.58
CA LEU A 37 10.11 4.15 8.19
C LEU A 37 10.98 5.41 8.02
N TYR A 38 12.00 5.58 8.84
CA TYR A 38 12.80 6.82 8.88
C TYR A 38 14.14 6.71 8.15
N ASP A 39 14.78 5.53 8.15
CA ASP A 39 16.16 5.37 7.69
C ASP A 39 16.29 4.65 6.35
N THR A 40 15.19 4.10 5.80
CA THR A 40 15.23 3.48 4.46
C THR A 40 15.69 4.50 3.41
N VAL A 41 16.77 4.17 2.72
CA VAL A 41 17.32 5.01 1.64
C VAL A 41 16.47 4.82 0.39
N LEU A 42 15.76 5.87 -0.03
CA LEU A 42 14.84 5.87 -1.17
C LEU A 42 15.40 6.56 -2.41
N THR A 43 16.58 7.18 -2.32
CA THR A 43 17.20 7.91 -3.43
C THR A 43 18.66 7.51 -3.61
N GLY A 44 19.21 7.74 -4.80
CA GLY A 44 20.59 7.43 -5.14
C GLY A 44 20.77 6.06 -5.81
N ALA A 45 21.94 5.81 -6.36
CA ALA A 45 22.24 4.71 -7.26
C ALA A 45 21.90 3.32 -6.70
N ALA A 46 22.11 3.08 -5.41
CA ALA A 46 21.80 1.80 -4.77
C ALA A 46 20.28 1.54 -4.70
N ALA A 47 19.49 2.58 -4.38
CA ALA A 47 18.03 2.50 -4.37
C ALA A 47 17.48 2.30 -5.79
N GLU A 48 17.98 3.04 -6.76
CA GLU A 48 17.60 2.94 -8.17
C GLU A 48 17.84 1.55 -8.74
N ALA A 49 19.01 0.96 -8.47
CA ALA A 49 19.31 -0.42 -8.86
C ALA A 49 18.36 -1.45 -8.19
N ALA A 50 17.93 -1.19 -6.95
CA ALA A 50 16.97 -2.03 -6.26
C ALA A 50 15.56 -1.92 -6.87
N TYR A 51 15.14 -0.73 -7.31
CA TYR A 51 13.81 -0.51 -7.89
C TYR A 51 13.57 -1.35 -9.14
N ALA A 52 14.50 -1.38 -10.08
CA ALA A 52 14.38 -2.19 -11.30
C ALA A 52 14.08 -3.65 -10.97
N ARG A 53 14.81 -4.22 -10.01
CA ARG A 53 14.61 -5.59 -9.55
C ARG A 53 13.27 -5.79 -8.86
N VAL A 54 12.93 -4.92 -7.90
CA VAL A 54 11.69 -5.04 -7.12
C VAL A 54 10.47 -4.88 -8.01
N VAL A 55 10.46 -3.90 -8.91
CA VAL A 55 9.32 -3.68 -9.82
C VAL A 55 9.15 -4.86 -10.79
N SER A 56 10.26 -5.43 -11.29
CA SER A 56 10.20 -6.64 -12.12
C SER A 56 9.63 -7.85 -11.35
N GLN A 57 10.02 -8.02 -10.09
CA GLN A 57 9.47 -9.09 -9.24
C GLN A 57 7.99 -8.88 -8.93
N LEU A 58 7.57 -7.66 -8.67
CA LEU A 58 6.15 -7.33 -8.44
C LEU A 58 5.32 -7.59 -9.69
N LYS A 59 5.81 -7.19 -10.87
CA LYS A 59 5.14 -7.47 -12.16
C LYS A 59 4.97 -8.97 -12.36
N LEU A 60 6.03 -9.75 -12.23
CA LEU A 60 5.99 -11.20 -12.38
C LEU A 60 5.00 -11.85 -11.38
N ARG A 61 4.99 -11.38 -10.14
CA ARG A 61 4.02 -11.84 -9.15
C ARG A 61 2.58 -11.55 -9.56
N MET A 62 2.30 -10.37 -10.10
CA MET A 62 0.96 -10.02 -10.60
C MET A 62 0.53 -10.95 -11.74
N GLU A 63 1.42 -11.26 -12.68
CA GLU A 63 1.15 -12.19 -13.79
C GLU A 63 0.79 -13.59 -13.28
N GLN A 64 1.49 -14.09 -12.26
CA GLN A 64 1.15 -15.36 -11.62
C GLN A 64 -0.21 -15.30 -10.90
N LEU A 65 -0.51 -14.20 -10.22
CA LEU A 65 -1.77 -14.03 -9.52
C LEU A 65 -2.96 -13.93 -10.49
N PHE A 66 -2.81 -13.33 -11.65
CA PHE A 66 -3.87 -13.30 -12.67
C PHE A 66 -4.33 -14.70 -13.08
N ILE A 67 -3.39 -15.64 -13.18
CA ILE A 67 -3.72 -17.05 -13.51
C ILE A 67 -4.41 -17.74 -12.32
N GLN A 68 -3.95 -17.48 -11.10
CA GLN A 68 -4.41 -18.18 -9.90
C GLN A 68 -5.72 -17.60 -9.32
N GLN A 69 -5.93 -16.30 -9.47
CA GLN A 69 -6.99 -15.53 -8.81
C GLN A 69 -7.72 -14.59 -9.79
N GLY A 70 -7.89 -14.98 -11.04
CA GLY A 70 -8.50 -14.14 -12.07
C GLY A 70 -9.90 -13.64 -11.71
N ASN A 71 -10.69 -14.44 -10.99
CA ASN A 71 -11.99 -14.05 -10.44
C ASN A 71 -11.90 -12.85 -9.47
N GLU A 72 -10.86 -12.79 -8.65
CA GLU A 72 -10.65 -11.69 -7.70
C GLU A 72 -10.31 -10.39 -8.43
N PHE A 73 -9.43 -10.48 -9.44
CA PHE A 73 -9.08 -9.33 -10.28
C PHE A 73 -10.27 -8.81 -11.08
N ALA A 74 -11.04 -9.70 -11.69
CA ALA A 74 -12.26 -9.32 -12.39
C ALA A 74 -13.28 -8.65 -11.47
N SER A 75 -13.48 -9.19 -10.26
CA SER A 75 -14.35 -8.60 -9.24
C SER A 75 -13.86 -7.24 -8.75
N THR A 76 -12.57 -7.08 -8.50
CA THR A 76 -11.97 -5.81 -8.08
C THR A 76 -12.12 -4.76 -9.17
N ARG A 77 -11.87 -5.15 -10.43
CA ARG A 77 -12.03 -4.27 -11.59
C ARG A 77 -13.48 -3.83 -11.77
N ALA A 78 -14.44 -4.73 -11.68
CA ALA A 78 -15.86 -4.40 -11.76
C ALA A 78 -16.30 -3.45 -10.64
N ARG A 79 -15.88 -3.68 -9.40
CA ARG A 79 -16.19 -2.81 -8.25
C ARG A 79 -15.59 -1.41 -8.36
N ALA A 80 -14.47 -1.26 -9.08
CA ALA A 80 -13.80 0.03 -9.27
C ALA A 80 -14.65 1.06 -10.01
N HIS A 81 -15.66 0.63 -10.74
CA HIS A 81 -16.59 1.50 -11.45
C HIS A 81 -17.70 2.08 -10.56
N TYR A 82 -17.95 1.48 -9.41
CA TYR A 82 -19.13 1.80 -8.58
C TYR A 82 -18.76 2.26 -7.16
N TYR A 83 -17.58 1.88 -6.66
CA TYR A 83 -17.18 2.13 -5.28
C TYR A 83 -15.80 2.75 -5.19
N VAL A 84 -15.68 3.76 -4.36
CA VAL A 84 -14.40 4.44 -4.12
C VAL A 84 -13.35 3.48 -3.54
N GLU A 85 -13.75 2.56 -2.68
CA GLU A 85 -12.88 1.48 -2.17
C GLU A 85 -12.39 0.58 -3.30
N GLY A 86 -13.30 0.16 -4.20
CA GLY A 86 -12.94 -0.66 -5.35
C GLY A 86 -11.97 0.04 -6.28
N ALA A 87 -12.17 1.34 -6.54
CA ALA A 87 -11.24 2.13 -7.34
C ALA A 87 -9.86 2.26 -6.69
N ALA A 88 -9.81 2.36 -5.37
CA ALA A 88 -8.56 2.42 -4.62
C ALA A 88 -7.85 1.05 -4.61
N ASP A 89 -8.59 -0.03 -4.41
CA ASP A 89 -8.05 -1.39 -4.47
C ASP A 89 -7.50 -1.70 -5.87
N GLU A 90 -8.24 -1.34 -6.92
CA GLU A 90 -7.83 -1.50 -8.32
C GLU A 90 -6.53 -0.75 -8.62
N ALA A 91 -6.39 0.48 -8.11
CA ALA A 91 -5.19 1.28 -8.29
C ALA A 91 -3.96 0.73 -7.51
N CYS A 92 -4.18 -0.04 -6.43
CA CYS A 92 -3.11 -0.53 -5.57
C CYS A 92 -2.77 -2.01 -5.78
N THR A 93 -3.72 -2.82 -6.27
CA THR A 93 -3.57 -4.29 -6.35
C THR A 93 -4.17 -4.90 -7.60
N GLY A 94 -4.94 -4.13 -8.40
CA GLY A 94 -5.65 -4.63 -9.57
C GLY A 94 -4.88 -4.52 -10.87
N VAL A 95 -5.62 -4.57 -11.98
CA VAL A 95 -5.06 -4.48 -13.35
C VAL A 95 -4.40 -3.13 -13.59
N SER A 96 -4.97 -2.05 -13.04
CA SER A 96 -4.37 -0.71 -13.13
C SER A 96 -3.01 -0.65 -12.46
N TYR A 97 -2.83 -1.34 -11.34
CA TYR A 97 -1.53 -1.47 -10.68
C TYR A 97 -0.53 -2.22 -11.57
N TYR A 98 -0.95 -3.31 -12.20
CA TYR A 98 -0.10 -4.03 -13.15
C TYR A 98 0.39 -3.14 -14.30
N HIS A 99 -0.51 -2.37 -14.91
CA HIS A 99 -0.15 -1.41 -15.94
C HIS A 99 0.80 -0.32 -15.44
N PHE A 100 0.61 0.13 -14.20
CA PHE A 100 1.54 1.06 -13.56
C PHE A 100 2.95 0.45 -13.44
N LEU A 101 3.08 -0.81 -13.02
CA LEU A 101 4.37 -1.51 -12.96
C LEU A 101 5.02 -1.65 -14.35
N CYS A 102 4.24 -2.00 -15.37
CA CYS A 102 4.73 -2.06 -16.75
C CYS A 102 5.27 -0.70 -17.23
N ASN A 103 4.52 0.37 -16.99
CA ASN A 103 4.95 1.73 -17.33
C ASN A 103 6.23 2.16 -16.59
N LEU A 104 6.40 1.76 -15.32
CA LEU A 104 7.63 2.03 -14.57
C LEU A 104 8.84 1.34 -15.20
N LEU A 105 8.69 0.08 -15.62
CA LEU A 105 9.75 -0.68 -16.26
C LEU A 105 10.10 -0.11 -17.65
N GLU A 106 9.08 0.31 -18.39
CA GLU A 106 9.28 0.89 -19.73
C GLU A 106 10.01 2.23 -19.67
N LYS A 107 9.61 3.12 -18.75
CA LYS A 107 10.25 4.44 -18.58
C LYS A 107 11.59 4.36 -17.89
N ALA A 108 11.77 3.42 -16.98
CA ALA A 108 12.97 3.20 -16.17
C ALA A 108 13.53 4.47 -15.47
N ASP A 109 12.66 5.44 -15.16
CA ASP A 109 13.03 6.67 -14.43
C ASP A 109 13.00 6.40 -12.91
N TRP A 110 14.00 5.67 -12.44
CA TRP A 110 14.13 5.25 -11.05
C TRP A 110 14.42 6.39 -10.10
N ALA A 111 15.12 7.41 -10.57
CA ALA A 111 15.41 8.62 -9.78
C ALA A 111 14.10 9.37 -9.45
N ALA A 112 13.23 9.56 -10.44
CA ALA A 112 11.94 10.19 -10.21
C ALA A 112 11.03 9.34 -9.32
N LEU A 113 11.05 8.00 -9.45
CA LEU A 113 10.34 7.11 -8.54
C LEU A 113 10.82 7.28 -7.11
N GLY A 114 12.14 7.25 -6.88
CA GLY A 114 12.75 7.42 -5.55
C GLY A 114 12.36 8.75 -4.91
N ALA A 115 12.43 9.84 -5.66
CA ALA A 115 12.03 11.17 -5.19
C ALA A 115 10.55 11.23 -4.80
N LYS A 116 9.65 10.59 -5.57
CA LYS A 116 8.23 10.49 -5.23
C LYS A 116 7.99 9.68 -3.97
N LEU A 117 8.65 8.54 -3.82
CA LEU A 117 8.53 7.69 -2.63
C LEU A 117 9.00 8.42 -1.38
N ASP A 118 10.11 9.17 -1.48
CA ASP A 118 10.63 9.96 -0.37
C ASP A 118 9.68 11.11 0.02
N ALA A 119 9.09 11.78 -0.96
CA ALA A 119 8.08 12.81 -0.72
C ALA A 119 6.82 12.24 -0.05
N VAL A 120 6.34 11.06 -0.50
CA VAL A 120 5.19 10.38 0.13
C VAL A 120 5.53 9.96 1.55
N ARG A 121 6.70 9.35 1.78
CA ARG A 121 7.19 9.00 3.12
C ARG A 121 7.20 10.22 4.05
N SER A 122 7.81 11.29 3.61
CA SER A 122 7.91 12.53 4.39
C SER A 122 6.52 13.05 4.77
N ARG A 123 5.57 13.04 3.82
CA ARG A 123 4.19 13.47 4.07
C ARG A 123 3.46 12.55 5.05
N VAL A 124 3.60 11.23 4.91
CA VAL A 124 2.98 10.25 5.81
C VAL A 124 3.51 10.42 7.23
N LEU A 125 4.82 10.56 7.39
CA LEU A 125 5.46 10.71 8.70
C LEU A 125 5.13 12.05 9.40
N GLN A 126 4.75 13.08 8.65
CA GLN A 126 4.30 14.37 9.18
C GLN A 126 2.82 14.40 9.56
N THR A 127 2.05 13.38 9.18
CA THR A 127 0.60 13.35 9.42
C THR A 127 0.27 12.97 10.87
N ALA A 128 -0.73 13.61 11.46
CA ALA A 128 -1.14 13.43 12.86
C ALA A 128 -1.78 12.07 13.19
N ALA A 129 -2.02 11.22 12.21
CA ALA A 129 -2.83 10.01 12.35
C ALA A 129 -1.98 8.74 12.51
N LEU A 130 -1.13 8.67 13.54
CA LEU A 130 -0.50 7.40 13.93
C LEU A 130 -1.48 6.60 14.80
N THR A 131 -1.84 5.41 14.34
CA THR A 131 -2.55 4.42 15.16
C THR A 131 -1.61 3.24 15.39
N VAL A 132 -1.43 2.87 16.66
CA VAL A 132 -0.68 1.67 17.02
C VAL A 132 -1.65 0.67 17.60
N SER A 133 -1.64 -0.56 17.06
CA SER A 133 -2.44 -1.68 17.55
C SER A 133 -1.50 -2.81 17.96
N LEU A 134 -1.71 -3.35 19.14
CA LEU A 134 -1.00 -4.51 19.65
C LEU A 134 -2.01 -5.60 20.01
N HIS A 135 -1.74 -6.80 19.54
CA HIS A 135 -2.41 -8.01 20.02
C HIS A 135 -1.39 -8.84 20.79
N GLY A 136 -1.57 -8.96 22.12
CA GLY A 136 -0.62 -9.60 23.02
C GLY A 136 -1.08 -9.56 24.47
N SER A 137 -0.20 -9.85 25.41
CA SER A 137 -0.49 -9.78 26.83
C SER A 137 -0.65 -8.35 27.34
N GLU A 138 -1.24 -8.18 28.50
CA GLU A 138 -1.38 -6.87 29.15
C GLU A 138 -0.02 -6.27 29.52
N ASP A 139 0.94 -7.11 29.94
CA ASP A 139 2.32 -6.68 30.19
C ASP A 139 2.98 -6.11 28.92
N ALA A 140 2.81 -6.77 27.77
CA ALA A 140 3.31 -6.26 26.50
C ALA A 140 2.69 -4.91 26.13
N LEU A 141 1.40 -4.71 26.43
CA LEU A 141 0.70 -3.45 26.19
C LEU A 141 1.26 -2.32 27.07
N GLU A 142 1.47 -2.58 28.36
CA GLU A 142 2.03 -1.57 29.28
C GLU A 142 3.49 -1.22 28.90
N ARG A 143 4.27 -2.20 28.49
CA ARG A 143 5.62 -1.97 27.96
C ARG A 143 5.58 -1.10 26.71
N LEU A 144 4.68 -1.39 25.77
CA LEU A 144 4.52 -0.58 24.56
C LEU A 144 4.12 0.87 24.87
N ARG A 145 3.17 1.09 25.80
CA ARG A 145 2.76 2.42 26.26
C ARG A 145 3.92 3.23 26.82
N THR A 146 4.84 2.57 27.52
CA THR A 146 6.03 3.20 28.10
C THR A 146 7.11 3.48 27.04
N LEU A 147 7.20 2.62 26.01
CA LEU A 147 8.22 2.65 25.00
C LEU A 147 7.92 3.68 23.89
N LEU A 148 6.67 3.76 23.42
CA LEU A 148 6.29 4.61 22.29
C LEU A 148 6.64 6.09 22.48
N PRO A 149 6.40 6.74 23.65
CA PRO A 149 6.76 8.14 23.85
C PRO A 149 8.26 8.41 23.82
N LYS A 150 9.08 7.38 24.00
CA LYS A 150 10.54 7.45 23.98
C LYS A 150 11.14 7.02 22.65
N SER A 151 10.32 6.53 21.75
CA SER A 151 10.72 6.03 20.43
C SER A 151 10.67 7.13 19.38
N ARG A 152 11.11 6.81 18.16
CA ARG A 152 10.99 7.69 16.99
C ARG A 152 9.54 7.97 16.59
N PHE A 153 8.59 7.21 17.11
CA PHE A 153 7.15 7.41 16.91
C PHE A 153 6.55 8.44 17.87
N ALA A 154 7.33 8.95 18.83
CA ALA A 154 6.89 10.04 19.70
C ALA A 154 6.45 11.24 18.86
N ALA A 155 5.30 11.81 19.24
CA ALA A 155 4.63 12.84 18.47
C ALA A 155 5.50 14.11 18.29
N ALA A 156 6.02 14.31 17.08
CA ALA A 156 6.33 15.63 16.59
C ALA A 156 5.03 16.41 16.29
N GLN A 157 5.11 17.72 16.07
CA GLN A 157 3.97 18.48 15.54
C GLN A 157 3.54 17.85 14.20
N ARG A 158 2.34 17.31 14.16
CA ARG A 158 1.81 16.60 13.00
C ARG A 158 0.68 17.40 12.39
N THR A 159 0.65 17.46 11.08
CA THR A 159 -0.45 18.09 10.33
C THR A 159 -1.65 17.15 10.27
N PRO A 160 -2.89 17.66 10.36
CA PRO A 160 -4.09 16.85 10.16
C PRO A 160 -4.09 16.17 8.78
N ALA A 161 -4.55 14.92 8.73
CA ALA A 161 -4.77 14.24 7.46
C ALA A 161 -5.85 14.98 6.66
N GLN A 162 -5.57 15.23 5.39
CA GLN A 162 -6.57 15.78 4.48
C GLN A 162 -7.37 14.64 3.84
N PRO A 163 -8.69 14.78 3.72
CA PRO A 163 -9.50 13.80 3.03
C PRO A 163 -9.09 13.76 1.55
N TYR A 164 -9.11 12.58 0.98
CA TYR A 164 -8.86 12.31 -0.42
C TYR A 164 -10.02 11.51 -0.98
N THR A 165 -10.45 11.83 -2.19
CA THR A 165 -11.45 11.06 -2.91
C THR A 165 -10.81 10.40 -4.12
N GLN A 166 -10.99 9.10 -4.27
CA GLN A 166 -10.57 8.37 -5.46
C GLN A 166 -11.64 8.59 -6.56
N PRO A 167 -11.27 9.08 -7.73
CA PRO A 167 -12.21 9.18 -8.84
C PRO A 167 -12.62 7.78 -9.32
N LEU A 168 -13.88 7.62 -9.63
CA LEU A 168 -14.39 6.40 -10.24
C LEU A 168 -14.08 6.38 -11.74
N THR A 169 -13.76 5.21 -12.27
CA THR A 169 -13.68 5.00 -13.71
C THR A 169 -15.09 4.77 -14.26
N PRO A 170 -15.49 5.37 -15.39
CA PRO A 170 -16.80 5.09 -15.99
C PRO A 170 -16.96 3.58 -16.27
N PRO A 171 -18.17 3.01 -16.09
CA PRO A 171 -18.42 1.61 -16.38
C PRO A 171 -18.14 1.30 -17.84
N VAL A 172 -17.41 0.23 -18.08
CA VAL A 172 -17.07 -0.27 -19.42
C VAL A 172 -17.15 -1.79 -19.44
N ASN A 173 -17.43 -2.36 -20.61
CA ASN A 173 -17.30 -3.79 -20.81
C ASN A 173 -15.85 -4.07 -21.22
N GLU A 174 -15.15 -4.83 -20.41
CA GLU A 174 -13.74 -5.16 -20.60
C GLU A 174 -13.55 -6.68 -20.60
N ALA A 175 -12.54 -7.14 -21.33
CA ALA A 175 -12.07 -8.52 -21.28
C ALA A 175 -10.53 -8.50 -21.22
N PHE A 176 -9.98 -9.29 -20.33
CA PHE A 176 -8.53 -9.49 -20.18
C PHE A 176 -8.20 -10.93 -20.58
N ILE A 177 -7.28 -11.08 -21.51
CA ILE A 177 -6.83 -12.39 -21.97
C ILE A 177 -5.63 -12.79 -21.11
N ILE A 178 -5.76 -13.93 -20.44
CA ILE A 178 -4.69 -14.56 -19.66
C ILE A 178 -4.45 -15.97 -20.20
N ASP A 179 -3.23 -16.47 -20.00
CA ASP A 179 -2.89 -17.85 -20.34
C ASP A 179 -3.39 -18.79 -19.21
N GLY A 180 -4.66 -19.13 -19.26
CA GLY A 180 -5.33 -19.95 -18.28
C GLY A 180 -6.41 -20.83 -18.89
N GLY A 181 -6.69 -21.97 -18.27
CA GLY A 181 -7.72 -22.92 -18.72
C GLY A 181 -9.15 -22.60 -18.23
N VAL A 182 -9.39 -21.45 -17.60
CA VAL A 182 -10.66 -21.08 -16.98
C VAL A 182 -11.04 -19.66 -17.39
N ASN A 183 -12.31 -19.43 -17.70
CA ASN A 183 -12.88 -18.11 -17.90
C ASN A 183 -13.56 -17.64 -16.62
N TYR A 184 -13.44 -16.35 -16.33
CA TYR A 184 -14.11 -15.68 -15.22
C TYR A 184 -14.97 -14.56 -15.76
N ASP A 185 -16.27 -14.64 -15.56
CA ASP A 185 -17.24 -13.61 -15.93
C ASP A 185 -17.77 -12.92 -14.68
N VAL A 186 -17.68 -11.61 -14.63
CA VAL A 186 -18.16 -10.79 -13.52
C VAL A 186 -19.11 -9.72 -14.05
N LEU A 187 -20.28 -9.63 -13.45
CA LEU A 187 -21.26 -8.58 -13.70
C LEU A 187 -21.39 -7.72 -12.45
N ALA A 188 -21.36 -6.40 -12.64
CA ALA A 188 -21.60 -5.44 -11.58
C ALA A 188 -22.65 -4.40 -12.05
N TRP A 189 -23.57 -4.02 -11.15
CA TRP A 189 -24.65 -3.03 -11.38
C TRP A 189 -24.91 -2.22 -10.12
#